data_60de647e679593bab80483d820b46281
#
_entry.id   60de647e679593bab80483d820b46281
#
_cell.length_a   1.000
_cell.length_b   1.000
_cell.length_c   1.000
_cell.angle_alpha   90.00
_cell.angle_beta   90.00
_cell.angle_gamma   90.00
#
_symmetry.space_group_name_H-M   'P 1'
#
loop_
_entity.id
_entity.type
_entity.pdbx_description
1 polymer ?
#
loop_
_entity_poly.entity_id
_entity_poly.type
_entity_poly.pdbx_seq_one_letter_code
_entity_poly.pdbx_strand_id
1 'polypeptide(L)'
;MPRAKVGDIDISYVEHGAGEDVVLVIHGNLGCADWFDLAVPLLPSTLRVIVAEWRGCGESDKPEPADDYSNYAMATHAADMAGLLDALGVPRCHLFGHSTGGIICSHMLVTQPERFRKVLLLDPVTPYGLQLAPGQIGVLTQMKADRHAAFAGLATAAPTLFRAETLVAGERPQFADNASAAQRRLFTRLVDKTRTLSDGIWFGTPHDLAREWDSQALASRMDVMTHEHLVLYGKLDYWIPLEHVERMVKHLKNARLELFPYVGHSMNIEVPLLFARIFTDFFRNKRSRAGGSRAAQGVLQ
;
A
#
# COMPACT_ATOMS: atom_id res chain seq x y z
N MET A 1 -14.24 -14.45 -2.60
CA MET A 1 -14.08 -13.38 -1.59
C MET A 1 -15.41 -12.67 -1.41
N PRO A 2 -15.78 -12.18 -0.22
CA PRO A 2 -16.97 -11.35 -0.04
C PRO A 2 -16.85 -10.07 -0.87
N ARG A 3 -18.01 -9.53 -1.26
CA ARG A 3 -18.12 -8.29 -2.05
C ARG A 3 -19.20 -7.40 -1.45
N ALA A 4 -19.02 -6.11 -1.49
CA ALA A 4 -19.99 -5.13 -1.03
C ALA A 4 -20.29 -4.13 -2.14
N LYS A 5 -21.56 -3.73 -2.25
CA LYS A 5 -22.01 -2.73 -3.23
C LYS A 5 -21.57 -1.35 -2.79
N VAL A 6 -20.84 -0.64 -3.65
CA VAL A 6 -20.35 0.73 -3.43
C VAL A 6 -20.70 1.56 -4.66
N GLY A 7 -21.73 2.39 -4.55
CA GLY A 7 -22.24 3.10 -5.72
C GLY A 7 -22.70 2.13 -6.82
N ASP A 8 -22.06 2.21 -7.97
CA ASP A 8 -22.36 1.40 -9.17
C ASP A 8 -21.48 0.14 -9.29
N ILE A 9 -20.48 -0.04 -8.43
CA ILE A 9 -19.52 -1.16 -8.47
C ILE A 9 -19.64 -2.05 -7.24
N ASP A 10 -19.12 -3.29 -7.37
CA ASP A 10 -18.91 -4.20 -6.26
C ASP A 10 -17.42 -4.23 -5.90
N ILE A 11 -17.11 -3.90 -4.65
CA ILE A 11 -15.76 -3.97 -4.08
C ILE A 11 -15.58 -5.29 -3.35
N SER A 12 -14.54 -6.03 -3.74
CA SER A 12 -14.11 -7.26 -3.08
C SER A 12 -13.20 -6.95 -1.90
N TYR A 13 -13.27 -7.77 -0.85
CA TYR A 13 -12.40 -7.62 0.32
C TYR A 13 -12.14 -8.96 1.01
N VAL A 14 -11.10 -9.00 1.83
CA VAL A 14 -10.82 -10.08 2.78
C VAL A 14 -11.00 -9.53 4.19
N GLU A 15 -11.59 -10.31 5.07
CA GLU A 15 -11.76 -9.94 6.47
C GLU A 15 -11.05 -10.94 7.39
N HIS A 16 -10.33 -10.43 8.38
CA HIS A 16 -9.65 -11.21 9.39
C HIS A 16 -9.98 -10.67 10.78
N GLY A 17 -10.31 -11.58 11.71
CA GLY A 17 -10.64 -11.22 13.08
C GLY A 17 -12.01 -10.56 13.21
N ALA A 18 -12.39 -10.22 14.46
CA ALA A 18 -13.72 -9.70 14.79
C ALA A 18 -13.70 -8.69 15.96
N GLY A 19 -12.54 -8.01 16.18
CA GLY A 19 -12.40 -7.03 17.26
C GLY A 19 -13.14 -5.73 16.97
N GLU A 20 -13.29 -4.90 18.01
CA GLU A 20 -13.89 -3.57 17.91
C GLU A 20 -12.95 -2.56 17.19
N ASP A 21 -11.63 -2.77 17.31
CA ASP A 21 -10.66 -1.96 16.60
C ASP A 21 -10.54 -2.45 15.15
N VAL A 22 -11.12 -1.67 14.24
CA VAL A 22 -11.14 -1.97 12.80
C VAL A 22 -9.95 -1.29 12.12
N VAL A 23 -9.26 -2.01 11.23
CA VAL A 23 -8.22 -1.48 10.37
C VAL A 23 -8.59 -1.73 8.91
N LEU A 24 -8.76 -0.68 8.13
CA LEU A 24 -8.87 -0.79 6.68
C LEU A 24 -7.46 -0.83 6.08
N VAL A 25 -7.18 -1.88 5.33
CA VAL A 25 -5.90 -2.11 4.63
C VAL A 25 -6.07 -1.83 3.16
N ILE A 26 -5.28 -0.90 2.63
CA ILE A 26 -5.28 -0.46 1.23
C ILE A 26 -3.93 -0.81 0.61
N HIS A 27 -3.94 -1.72 -0.37
CA HIS A 27 -2.73 -2.20 -1.07
C HIS A 27 -2.13 -1.14 -2.02
N GLY A 28 -0.97 -1.44 -2.61
CA GLY A 28 -0.30 -0.60 -3.59
C GLY A 28 -0.81 -0.78 -5.02
N ASN A 29 -0.30 0.05 -5.95
CA ASN A 29 -0.55 -0.11 -7.38
C ASN A 29 -0.09 -1.50 -7.86
N LEU A 30 -0.69 -2.00 -8.91
CA LEU A 30 -0.47 -3.34 -9.47
C LEU A 30 -0.69 -4.48 -8.45
N GLY A 31 -1.39 -4.18 -7.33
CA GLY A 31 -1.62 -5.11 -6.23
C GLY A 31 -3.06 -5.65 -6.17
N CYS A 32 -3.28 -6.48 -5.16
CA CYS A 32 -4.57 -7.03 -4.74
C CYS A 32 -4.47 -7.47 -3.27
N ALA A 33 -5.55 -7.98 -2.69
CA ALA A 33 -5.56 -8.41 -1.30
C ALA A 33 -4.50 -9.48 -0.97
N ASP A 34 -4.17 -10.34 -1.93
CA ASP A 34 -3.16 -11.41 -1.76
C ASP A 34 -1.79 -10.90 -1.32
N TRP A 35 -1.45 -9.61 -1.56
CA TRP A 35 -0.20 -9.02 -1.06
C TRP A 35 -0.03 -9.15 0.45
N PHE A 36 -1.13 -9.38 1.18
CA PHE A 36 -1.13 -9.50 2.63
C PHE A 36 -1.32 -10.94 3.14
N ASP A 37 -1.34 -11.94 2.26
CA ASP A 37 -1.58 -13.35 2.61
C ASP A 37 -0.57 -13.94 3.60
N LEU A 38 0.66 -13.43 3.62
CA LEU A 38 1.68 -13.86 4.59
C LEU A 38 1.62 -13.11 5.92
N ALA A 39 1.04 -11.92 5.93
CA ALA A 39 1.03 -11.05 7.11
C ALA A 39 -0.29 -11.11 7.87
N VAL A 40 -1.43 -11.05 7.20
CA VAL A 40 -2.76 -11.00 7.83
C VAL A 40 -3.04 -12.22 8.73
N PRO A 41 -2.70 -13.46 8.36
CA PRO A 41 -2.91 -14.61 9.26
C PRO A 41 -2.09 -14.56 10.56
N LEU A 42 -1.07 -13.71 10.63
CA LEU A 42 -0.24 -13.51 11.82
C LEU A 42 -0.80 -12.46 12.78
N LEU A 43 -1.82 -11.72 12.35
CA LEU A 43 -2.45 -10.67 13.15
C LEU A 43 -3.41 -11.28 14.18
N PRO A 44 -3.57 -10.66 15.34
CA PRO A 44 -4.47 -11.17 16.37
C PRO A 44 -5.94 -11.01 15.94
N SER A 45 -6.75 -12.03 16.20
CA SER A 45 -8.21 -12.03 15.92
C SER A 45 -8.99 -10.94 16.69
N THR A 46 -8.35 -10.28 17.65
CA THR A 46 -8.91 -9.13 18.39
C THR A 46 -8.84 -7.82 17.62
N LEU A 47 -8.17 -7.77 16.47
CA LEU A 47 -8.30 -6.71 15.46
C LEU A 47 -9.24 -7.20 14.36
N ARG A 48 -10.14 -6.34 13.90
CA ARG A 48 -10.91 -6.58 12.68
C ARG A 48 -10.18 -5.91 11.52
N VAL A 49 -9.55 -6.71 10.66
CA VAL A 49 -8.74 -6.23 9.54
C VAL A 49 -9.50 -6.46 8.24
N ILE A 50 -9.78 -5.40 7.50
CA ILE A 50 -10.47 -5.41 6.21
C ILE A 50 -9.44 -5.07 5.14
N VAL A 51 -9.04 -6.04 4.33
CA VAL A 51 -8.14 -5.84 3.18
C VAL A 51 -8.99 -5.61 1.95
N ALA A 52 -9.10 -4.38 1.50
CA ALA A 52 -9.93 -4.00 0.37
C ALA A 52 -9.16 -4.10 -0.96
N GLU A 53 -9.85 -4.54 -2.01
CA GLU A 53 -9.34 -4.49 -3.38
C GLU A 53 -9.95 -3.29 -4.11
N TRP A 54 -9.12 -2.47 -4.75
CA TRP A 54 -9.63 -1.28 -5.45
C TRP A 54 -10.52 -1.68 -6.65
N ARG A 55 -11.31 -0.72 -7.15
CA ARG A 55 -11.85 -0.86 -8.52
C ARG A 55 -10.72 -1.19 -9.48
N GLY A 56 -10.93 -2.10 -10.38
CA GLY A 56 -9.93 -2.54 -11.35
C GLY A 56 -8.94 -3.59 -10.85
N CYS A 57 -8.96 -3.95 -9.55
CA CYS A 57 -8.05 -4.91 -8.93
C CYS A 57 -8.77 -6.19 -8.47
N GLY A 58 -8.03 -7.29 -8.44
CA GLY A 58 -8.47 -8.56 -7.89
C GLY A 58 -9.84 -9.00 -8.37
N GLU A 59 -10.74 -9.28 -7.43
CA GLU A 59 -12.14 -9.68 -7.67
C GLU A 59 -13.13 -8.51 -7.60
N SER A 60 -12.67 -7.27 -7.39
CA SER A 60 -13.48 -6.07 -7.52
C SER A 60 -13.87 -5.81 -8.97
N ASP A 61 -14.97 -5.08 -9.18
CA ASP A 61 -15.38 -4.67 -10.52
C ASP A 61 -14.30 -3.87 -11.23
N LYS A 62 -14.25 -4.04 -12.55
CA LYS A 62 -13.28 -3.41 -13.44
C LYS A 62 -14.00 -2.55 -14.47
N PRO A 63 -14.59 -1.41 -14.06
CA PRO A 63 -15.27 -0.53 -15.01
C PRO A 63 -14.32 -0.11 -16.13
N GLU A 64 -14.86 0.11 -17.32
CA GLU A 64 -14.08 0.61 -18.45
C GLU A 64 -13.46 1.96 -18.08
N PRO A 65 -12.15 2.15 -18.28
CA PRO A 65 -11.53 3.44 -18.02
C PRO A 65 -12.11 4.53 -18.92
N ALA A 66 -12.38 5.70 -18.35
CA ALA A 66 -12.65 6.90 -19.12
C ALA A 66 -11.39 7.30 -19.93
N ASP A 67 -11.57 8.05 -21.03
CA ASP A 67 -10.47 8.46 -21.91
C ASP A 67 -9.35 9.20 -21.17
N ASP A 68 -9.68 9.93 -20.11
CA ASP A 68 -8.76 10.67 -19.25
C ASP A 68 -8.41 9.93 -17.95
N TYR A 69 -8.89 8.70 -17.76
CA TYR A 69 -8.77 7.91 -16.55
C TYR A 69 -9.37 8.54 -15.28
N SER A 70 -10.25 9.53 -15.39
CA SER A 70 -10.81 10.24 -14.22
C SER A 70 -11.56 9.30 -13.26
N ASN A 71 -12.19 8.25 -13.79
CA ASN A 71 -12.86 7.23 -12.99
C ASN A 71 -11.89 6.24 -12.27
N TYR A 72 -10.58 6.43 -12.42
CA TYR A 72 -9.50 5.74 -11.70
C TYR A 72 -8.59 6.72 -10.95
N ALA A 73 -9.04 7.93 -10.70
CA ALA A 73 -8.30 8.90 -9.90
C ALA A 73 -8.16 8.45 -8.44
N MET A 74 -7.11 8.87 -7.76
CA MET A 74 -6.85 8.53 -6.34
C MET A 74 -8.01 8.96 -5.43
N ALA A 75 -8.61 10.11 -5.72
CA ALA A 75 -9.81 10.57 -5.03
C ALA A 75 -11.01 9.64 -5.23
N THR A 76 -11.16 9.04 -6.41
CA THR A 76 -12.23 8.07 -6.70
C THR A 76 -12.00 6.76 -5.93
N HIS A 77 -10.76 6.24 -5.89
CA HIS A 77 -10.43 5.09 -5.05
C HIS A 77 -10.69 5.37 -3.56
N ALA A 78 -10.37 6.58 -3.09
CA ALA A 78 -10.65 6.98 -1.70
C ALA A 78 -12.15 7.02 -1.40
N ALA A 79 -12.97 7.50 -2.35
CA ALA A 79 -14.43 7.49 -2.22
C ALA A 79 -14.98 6.05 -2.19
N ASP A 80 -14.45 5.15 -3.00
CA ASP A 80 -14.82 3.73 -2.95
C ASP A 80 -14.50 3.09 -1.60
N MET A 81 -13.32 3.38 -1.04
CA MET A 81 -12.91 2.86 0.26
C MET A 81 -13.82 3.39 1.39
N ALA A 82 -14.22 4.66 1.32
CA ALA A 82 -15.18 5.24 2.24
C ALA A 82 -16.57 4.58 2.11
N GLY A 83 -17.04 4.37 0.87
CA GLY A 83 -18.27 3.67 0.57
C GLY A 83 -18.27 2.22 1.01
N LEU A 84 -17.13 1.51 0.91
CA LEU A 84 -16.97 0.16 1.45
C LEU A 84 -17.17 0.14 2.97
N LEU A 85 -16.56 1.09 3.69
CA LEU A 85 -16.76 1.22 5.13
C LEU A 85 -18.22 1.49 5.49
N ASP A 86 -18.94 2.29 4.69
CA ASP A 86 -20.38 2.55 4.88
C ASP A 86 -21.20 1.26 4.67
N ALA A 87 -20.94 0.54 3.59
CA ALA A 87 -21.61 -0.72 3.28
C ALA A 87 -21.38 -1.81 4.35
N LEU A 88 -20.22 -1.76 5.03
CA LEU A 88 -19.86 -2.69 6.11
C LEU A 88 -20.30 -2.20 7.51
N GLY A 89 -20.96 -1.03 7.61
CA GLY A 89 -21.39 -0.46 8.87
C GLY A 89 -20.23 -0.05 9.78
N VAL A 90 -19.10 0.40 9.21
CA VAL A 90 -17.89 0.80 9.95
C VAL A 90 -17.82 2.33 10.01
N PRO A 91 -18.32 2.96 11.08
CA PRO A 91 -18.35 4.43 11.17
C PRO A 91 -16.96 5.03 11.44
N ARG A 92 -16.07 4.28 12.11
CA ARG A 92 -14.71 4.74 12.44
C ARG A 92 -13.73 3.58 12.40
N CYS A 93 -12.53 3.84 11.85
CA CYS A 93 -11.48 2.82 11.78
C CYS A 93 -10.08 3.44 11.84
N HIS A 94 -9.07 2.58 11.82
CA HIS A 94 -7.69 2.90 11.53
C HIS A 94 -7.43 2.70 10.04
N LEU A 95 -6.42 3.36 9.50
CA LEU A 95 -5.97 3.20 8.12
C LEU A 95 -4.59 2.54 8.06
N PHE A 96 -4.44 1.62 7.14
CA PHE A 96 -3.15 1.16 6.67
C PHE A 96 -3.07 1.36 5.16
N GLY A 97 -1.99 1.98 4.68
CA GLY A 97 -1.73 2.18 3.26
C GLY A 97 -0.33 1.70 2.87
N HIS A 98 -0.25 0.84 1.85
CA HIS A 98 1.00 0.42 1.23
C HIS A 98 1.18 1.11 -0.11
N SER A 99 2.38 1.69 -0.34
CA SER A 99 2.68 2.29 -1.65
C SER A 99 1.62 3.33 -2.05
N THR A 100 0.99 3.19 -3.22
CA THR A 100 -0.12 4.05 -3.67
C THR A 100 -1.32 4.04 -2.72
N GLY A 101 -1.51 3.00 -1.89
CA GLY A 101 -2.49 3.03 -0.80
C GLY A 101 -2.27 4.18 0.18
N GLY A 102 -1.05 4.69 0.29
CA GLY A 102 -0.71 5.85 1.14
C GLY A 102 -1.38 7.15 0.68
N ILE A 103 -1.36 7.43 -0.63
CA ILE A 103 -2.03 8.64 -1.16
C ILE A 103 -3.56 8.48 -1.12
N ILE A 104 -4.09 7.26 -1.30
CA ILE A 104 -5.53 7.00 -1.13
C ILE A 104 -5.94 7.27 0.32
N CYS A 105 -5.18 6.77 1.31
CA CYS A 105 -5.38 7.12 2.73
C CYS A 105 -5.37 8.64 2.94
N SER A 106 -4.48 9.35 2.27
CA SER A 106 -4.37 10.81 2.39
C SER A 106 -5.61 11.53 1.87
N HIS A 107 -6.17 11.12 0.74
CA HIS A 107 -7.46 11.62 0.26
C HIS A 107 -8.60 11.36 1.26
N MET A 108 -8.65 10.16 1.86
CA MET A 108 -9.64 9.83 2.89
C MET A 108 -9.49 10.74 4.11
N LEU A 109 -8.25 10.98 4.57
CA LEU A 109 -7.97 11.82 5.73
C LEU A 109 -8.34 13.29 5.53
N VAL A 110 -8.23 13.84 4.32
CA VAL A 110 -8.63 15.23 4.05
C VAL A 110 -10.12 15.39 3.79
N THR A 111 -10.82 14.33 3.39
CA THR A 111 -12.26 14.39 3.09
C THR A 111 -13.12 14.07 4.31
N GLN A 112 -12.69 13.14 5.18
CA GLN A 112 -13.45 12.65 6.35
C GLN A 112 -12.53 12.46 7.56
N PRO A 113 -11.79 13.48 8.02
CA PRO A 113 -10.75 13.33 9.04
C PRO A 113 -11.26 12.71 10.36
N GLU A 114 -12.49 13.05 10.77
CA GLU A 114 -13.08 12.56 12.02
C GLU A 114 -13.38 11.05 12.02
N ARG A 115 -13.42 10.43 10.83
CA ARG A 115 -13.70 9.00 10.66
C ARG A 115 -12.52 8.12 10.99
N PHE A 116 -11.31 8.68 10.99
CA PHE A 116 -10.09 7.90 11.13
C PHE A 116 -9.40 8.15 12.47
N ARG A 117 -8.65 7.15 12.96
CA ARG A 117 -7.96 7.21 14.24
C ARG A 117 -6.44 7.29 14.06
N LYS A 118 -5.80 6.15 13.82
CA LYS A 118 -4.36 6.04 13.57
C LYS A 118 -4.11 5.64 12.12
N VAL A 119 -2.94 5.99 11.61
CA VAL A 119 -2.53 5.74 10.23
C VAL A 119 -1.17 5.07 10.23
N LEU A 120 -1.08 3.87 9.68
CA LEU A 120 0.18 3.18 9.42
C LEU A 120 0.43 3.19 7.91
N LEU A 121 1.56 3.68 7.48
CA LEU A 121 1.95 3.73 6.09
C LEU A 121 3.21 2.88 5.88
N LEU A 122 3.23 2.09 4.81
CA LEU A 122 4.38 1.29 4.40
C LEU A 122 4.84 1.75 3.02
N ASP A 123 6.06 2.27 2.94
CA ASP A 123 6.68 2.77 1.70
C ASP A 123 5.69 3.60 0.84
N PRO A 124 5.04 4.63 1.43
CA PRO A 124 3.86 5.24 0.84
C PRO A 124 4.19 6.18 -0.32
N VAL A 125 3.36 6.16 -1.37
CA VAL A 125 3.19 7.36 -2.19
C VAL A 125 2.58 8.44 -1.30
N THR A 126 3.25 9.57 -1.26
CA THR A 126 2.90 10.69 -0.39
C THR A 126 1.84 11.60 -1.03
N PRO A 127 1.20 12.52 -0.28
CA PRO A 127 0.28 13.51 -0.84
C PRO A 127 0.84 14.40 -1.94
N TYR A 128 2.15 14.39 -2.14
CA TYR A 128 2.78 15.12 -3.25
C TYR A 128 2.59 14.43 -4.61
N GLY A 129 2.13 13.17 -4.65
CA GLY A 129 2.11 12.39 -5.88
C GLY A 129 3.50 11.90 -6.30
N LEU A 130 3.63 11.51 -7.56
CA LEU A 130 4.89 11.09 -8.17
C LEU A 130 4.98 11.59 -9.60
N GLN A 131 6.16 12.07 -10.00
CA GLN A 131 6.41 12.39 -11.41
C GLN A 131 6.37 11.13 -12.27
N LEU A 132 5.76 11.25 -13.44
CA LEU A 132 5.83 10.20 -14.45
C LEU A 132 7.21 10.22 -15.11
N ALA A 133 8.01 9.19 -14.85
CA ALA A 133 9.34 9.10 -15.42
C ALA A 133 9.29 8.88 -16.95
N PRO A 134 10.22 9.45 -17.73
CA PRO A 134 10.31 9.18 -19.16
C PRO A 134 10.38 7.68 -19.44
N GLY A 135 9.54 7.19 -20.35
CA GLY A 135 9.48 5.77 -20.73
C GLY A 135 8.71 4.86 -19.76
N GLN A 136 8.25 5.34 -18.60
CA GLN A 136 7.56 4.54 -17.59
C GLN A 136 6.30 3.85 -18.15
N ILE A 137 5.51 4.53 -18.97
CA ILE A 137 4.33 3.94 -19.62
C ILE A 137 4.74 2.78 -20.54
N GLY A 138 5.85 2.90 -21.27
CA GLY A 138 6.40 1.83 -22.09
C GLY A 138 6.79 0.60 -21.27
N VAL A 139 7.43 0.79 -20.12
CA VAL A 139 7.75 -0.28 -19.17
C VAL A 139 6.49 -0.97 -18.68
N LEU A 140 5.49 -0.19 -18.24
CA LEU A 140 4.20 -0.74 -17.78
C LEU A 140 3.47 -1.49 -18.89
N THR A 141 3.49 -0.99 -20.12
CA THR A 141 2.93 -1.69 -21.30
C THR A 141 3.60 -3.04 -21.52
N GLN A 142 4.93 -3.09 -21.44
CA GLN A 142 5.69 -4.33 -21.56
C GLN A 142 5.36 -5.31 -20.41
N MET A 143 5.32 -4.83 -19.18
CA MET A 143 4.96 -5.65 -18.01
C MET A 143 3.55 -6.23 -18.14
N LYS A 144 2.58 -5.46 -18.65
CA LYS A 144 1.21 -5.93 -18.86
C LYS A 144 1.16 -7.01 -19.95
N ALA A 145 1.91 -6.85 -21.03
CA ALA A 145 1.92 -7.77 -22.16
C ALA A 145 2.70 -9.05 -21.88
N ASP A 146 3.81 -8.96 -21.15
CA ASP A 146 4.76 -10.07 -20.94
C ASP A 146 4.88 -10.45 -19.47
N ARG A 147 4.62 -11.73 -19.16
CA ARG A 147 4.71 -12.27 -17.80
C ARG A 147 6.12 -12.19 -17.21
N HIS A 148 7.17 -12.36 -18.02
CA HIS A 148 8.55 -12.29 -17.54
C HIS A 148 8.93 -10.83 -17.22
N ALA A 149 8.49 -9.89 -18.04
CA ALA A 149 8.64 -8.46 -17.75
C ALA A 149 7.89 -8.08 -16.48
N ALA A 150 6.65 -8.57 -16.28
CA ALA A 150 5.90 -8.36 -15.03
C ALA A 150 6.64 -8.96 -13.82
N PHE A 151 7.17 -10.18 -13.96
CA PHE A 151 7.95 -10.83 -12.91
C PHE A 151 9.19 -10.01 -12.54
N ALA A 152 9.94 -9.56 -13.55
CA ALA A 152 11.15 -8.76 -13.33
C ALA A 152 10.83 -7.40 -12.69
N GLY A 153 9.81 -6.70 -13.19
CA GLY A 153 9.38 -5.41 -12.62
C GLY A 153 8.92 -5.56 -11.17
N LEU A 154 8.05 -6.53 -10.87
CA LEU A 154 7.56 -6.75 -9.51
C LEU A 154 8.65 -7.27 -8.56
N ALA A 155 9.69 -7.96 -9.05
CA ALA A 155 10.79 -8.43 -8.20
C ALA A 155 11.53 -7.27 -7.51
N THR A 156 11.56 -6.09 -8.13
CA THR A 156 12.15 -4.90 -7.52
C THR A 156 11.31 -4.33 -6.36
N ALA A 157 10.04 -4.71 -6.23
CA ALA A 157 9.21 -4.35 -5.09
C ALA A 157 9.43 -5.23 -3.84
N ALA A 158 10.09 -6.38 -3.99
CA ALA A 158 10.44 -7.26 -2.87
C ALA A 158 11.88 -7.80 -3.04
N PRO A 159 12.89 -6.91 -3.12
CA PRO A 159 14.23 -7.24 -3.59
C PRO A 159 14.92 -8.29 -2.72
N THR A 160 14.60 -8.37 -1.43
CA THR A 160 15.25 -9.32 -0.51
C THR A 160 14.82 -10.77 -0.72
N LEU A 161 13.77 -11.00 -1.52
CA LEU A 161 13.37 -12.35 -1.93
C LEU A 161 14.22 -12.90 -3.09
N PHE A 162 15.06 -12.07 -3.69
CA PHE A 162 15.82 -12.41 -4.90
C PHE A 162 17.32 -12.25 -4.66
N ARG A 163 18.11 -12.92 -5.48
CA ARG A 163 19.55 -12.73 -5.56
C ARG A 163 19.82 -11.37 -6.20
N ALA A 164 20.49 -10.48 -5.46
CA ALA A 164 20.68 -9.08 -5.86
C ALA A 164 21.33 -8.93 -7.24
N GLU A 165 22.26 -9.81 -7.59
CA GLU A 165 22.97 -9.84 -8.87
C GLU A 165 22.05 -10.16 -10.06
N THR A 166 20.86 -10.69 -9.80
CA THR A 166 19.85 -11.00 -10.83
C THR A 166 18.75 -9.94 -10.97
N LEU A 167 18.76 -8.90 -10.12
CA LEU A 167 17.83 -7.77 -10.18
C LEU A 167 18.37 -6.65 -11.09
N VAL A 168 18.83 -7.02 -12.28
CA VAL A 168 19.36 -6.08 -13.26
C VAL A 168 18.53 -6.16 -14.56
N ALA A 169 18.48 -5.04 -15.29
CA ALA A 169 17.70 -4.95 -16.52
C ALA A 169 18.14 -6.03 -17.53
N GLY A 170 17.18 -6.74 -18.09
CA GLY A 170 17.41 -7.81 -19.09
C GLY A 170 17.66 -9.20 -18.49
N GLU A 171 17.90 -9.30 -17.19
CA GLU A 171 18.09 -10.57 -16.51
C GLU A 171 16.75 -11.14 -16.00
N ARG A 172 16.72 -12.45 -15.77
CA ARG A 172 15.59 -13.10 -15.11
C ARG A 172 15.86 -13.19 -13.60
N PRO A 173 15.08 -12.50 -12.75
CA PRO A 173 15.26 -12.56 -11.30
C PRO A 173 15.18 -14.00 -10.78
N GLN A 174 16.13 -14.37 -9.92
CA GLN A 174 16.20 -15.67 -9.26
C GLN A 174 15.94 -15.50 -7.78
N PHE A 175 15.06 -16.33 -7.21
CA PHE A 175 14.80 -16.31 -5.79
C PHE A 175 16.08 -16.58 -4.99
N ALA A 176 16.29 -15.80 -3.94
CA ALA A 176 17.36 -16.03 -2.97
C ALA A 176 17.11 -17.35 -2.20
N ASP A 177 18.18 -17.95 -1.68
CA ASP A 177 18.09 -19.24 -1.00
C ASP A 177 17.25 -19.18 0.29
N ASN A 178 17.26 -18.03 0.97
CA ASN A 178 16.47 -17.74 2.17
C ASN A 178 14.99 -17.40 1.88
N ALA A 179 14.58 -17.20 0.64
CA ALA A 179 13.17 -17.01 0.31
C ALA A 179 12.41 -18.33 0.53
N SER A 180 11.45 -18.32 1.46
CA SER A 180 10.65 -19.49 1.81
C SER A 180 9.77 -19.97 0.64
N ALA A 181 9.37 -21.23 0.66
CA ALA A 181 8.46 -21.78 -0.34
C ALA A 181 7.10 -21.02 -0.38
N ALA A 182 6.62 -20.51 0.76
CA ALA A 182 5.41 -19.70 0.83
C ALA A 182 5.58 -18.36 0.11
N GLN A 183 6.70 -17.65 0.34
CA GLN A 183 7.02 -16.40 -0.35
C GLN A 183 7.15 -16.60 -1.86
N ARG A 184 7.86 -17.65 -2.31
CA ARG A 184 8.01 -17.96 -3.75
C ARG A 184 6.65 -18.23 -4.41
N ARG A 185 5.79 -19.03 -3.77
CA ARG A 185 4.44 -19.32 -4.29
C ARG A 185 3.57 -18.07 -4.32
N LEU A 186 3.58 -17.28 -3.25
CA LEU A 186 2.83 -16.03 -3.20
C LEU A 186 3.28 -15.08 -4.30
N PHE A 187 4.57 -14.82 -4.39
CA PHE A 187 5.11 -13.87 -5.39
C PHE A 187 4.75 -14.30 -6.82
N THR A 188 4.90 -15.58 -7.14
CA THR A 188 4.51 -16.11 -8.47
C THR A 188 3.03 -15.87 -8.76
N ARG A 189 2.16 -16.09 -7.78
CA ARG A 189 0.71 -15.83 -7.90
C ARG A 189 0.41 -14.34 -8.08
N LEU A 190 1.10 -13.46 -7.36
CA LEU A 190 0.93 -12.01 -7.50
C LEU A 190 1.26 -11.51 -8.91
N VAL A 191 2.33 -12.03 -9.52
CA VAL A 191 2.66 -11.75 -10.93
C VAL A 191 1.51 -12.14 -11.86
N ASP A 192 0.90 -13.31 -11.67
CA ASP A 192 -0.22 -13.75 -12.50
C ASP A 192 -1.47 -12.87 -12.28
N LYS A 193 -1.79 -12.51 -11.02
CA LYS A 193 -2.91 -11.62 -10.70
C LYS A 193 -2.72 -10.20 -11.23
N THR A 194 -1.51 -9.67 -11.19
CA THR A 194 -1.22 -8.33 -11.75
C THR A 194 -1.65 -8.20 -13.20
N ARG A 195 -1.52 -9.26 -13.99
CA ARG A 195 -1.90 -9.25 -15.42
C ARG A 195 -3.42 -9.19 -15.66
N THR A 196 -4.23 -9.45 -14.65
CA THR A 196 -5.71 -9.38 -14.73
C THR A 196 -6.29 -8.03 -14.35
N LEU A 197 -5.44 -7.07 -14.00
CA LEU A 197 -5.86 -5.71 -13.61
C LEU A 197 -6.34 -4.91 -14.81
N SER A 198 -7.25 -3.95 -14.56
CA SER A 198 -7.74 -3.05 -15.61
C SER A 198 -6.67 -2.07 -16.11
N ASP A 199 -6.88 -1.50 -17.29
CA ASP A 199 -6.04 -0.45 -17.86
C ASP A 199 -6.04 0.82 -16.99
N GLY A 200 -7.13 1.09 -16.27
CA GLY A 200 -7.19 2.16 -15.30
C GLY A 200 -6.15 2.02 -14.19
N ILE A 201 -5.80 0.78 -13.79
CA ILE A 201 -4.75 0.53 -12.82
C ILE A 201 -3.36 0.64 -13.46
N TRP A 202 -3.18 0.04 -14.64
CA TRP A 202 -1.89 0.05 -15.32
C TRP A 202 -1.45 1.45 -15.76
N PHE A 203 -2.38 2.24 -16.29
CA PHE A 203 -2.09 3.51 -16.93
C PHE A 203 -2.73 4.70 -16.21
N GLY A 204 -3.95 4.55 -15.72
CA GLY A 204 -4.65 5.63 -15.00
C GLY A 204 -3.96 6.02 -13.69
N THR A 205 -3.53 5.04 -12.89
CA THR A 205 -2.82 5.30 -11.63
C THR A 205 -1.57 6.17 -11.83
N PRO A 206 -0.57 5.82 -12.69
CA PRO A 206 0.61 6.68 -12.85
C PRO A 206 0.28 8.06 -13.43
N HIS A 207 -0.72 8.17 -14.30
CA HIS A 207 -1.17 9.46 -14.80
C HIS A 207 -1.77 10.34 -13.70
N ASP A 208 -2.57 9.75 -12.81
CA ASP A 208 -3.19 10.53 -11.73
C ASP A 208 -2.17 10.91 -10.65
N LEU A 209 -1.21 10.04 -10.34
CA LEU A 209 -0.09 10.40 -9.46
C LEU A 209 0.74 11.57 -10.01
N ALA A 210 0.90 11.67 -11.34
CA ALA A 210 1.54 12.81 -11.97
C ALA A 210 0.69 14.09 -11.87
N ARG A 211 -0.64 13.99 -12.00
CA ARG A 211 -1.54 15.14 -11.77
C ARG A 211 -1.47 15.65 -10.33
N GLU A 212 -1.39 14.74 -9.35
CA GLU A 212 -1.20 15.12 -7.94
C GLU A 212 0.14 15.83 -7.73
N TRP A 213 1.19 15.34 -8.41
CA TRP A 213 2.50 15.99 -8.40
C TRP A 213 2.46 17.41 -8.97
N ASP A 214 1.80 17.61 -10.09
CA ASP A 214 1.74 18.90 -10.78
C ASP A 214 0.84 19.89 -10.04
N SER A 215 -0.31 19.43 -9.54
CA SER A 215 -1.31 20.29 -8.88
C SER A 215 -0.97 20.65 -7.44
N GLN A 216 -0.31 19.73 -6.72
CA GLN A 216 -0.05 19.81 -5.27
C GLN A 216 -1.32 20.07 -4.43
N ALA A 217 -2.51 19.81 -4.99
CA ALA A 217 -3.78 20.13 -4.35
C ALA A 217 -4.00 19.34 -3.05
N LEU A 218 -3.70 18.04 -3.07
CA LEU A 218 -3.78 17.19 -1.87
C LEU A 218 -2.71 17.59 -0.85
N ALA A 219 -1.48 17.83 -1.29
CA ALA A 219 -0.37 18.21 -0.43
C ALA A 219 -0.62 19.53 0.32
N SER A 220 -1.29 20.48 -0.31
CA SER A 220 -1.66 21.77 0.33
C SER A 220 -2.65 21.63 1.48
N ARG A 221 -3.26 20.46 1.66
CA ARG A 221 -4.25 20.16 2.71
C ARG A 221 -3.71 19.23 3.80
N MET A 222 -2.42 18.94 3.84
CA MET A 222 -1.84 18.04 4.86
C MET A 222 -1.97 18.55 6.29
N ASP A 223 -2.19 19.83 6.53
CA ASP A 223 -2.45 20.41 7.85
C ASP A 223 -3.69 19.84 8.54
N VAL A 224 -4.66 19.31 7.75
CA VAL A 224 -5.87 18.62 8.25
C VAL A 224 -5.55 17.21 8.79
N MET A 225 -4.43 16.62 8.36
CA MET A 225 -4.02 15.25 8.75
C MET A 225 -3.35 15.25 10.13
N THR A 226 -4.12 15.47 11.18
CA THR A 226 -3.60 15.59 12.58
C THR A 226 -3.46 14.25 13.31
N HIS A 227 -3.79 13.14 12.65
CA HIS A 227 -3.79 11.79 13.19
C HIS A 227 -2.39 11.32 13.60
N GLU A 228 -2.32 10.34 14.50
CA GLU A 228 -1.06 9.64 14.78
C GLU A 228 -0.66 8.81 13.56
N HIS A 229 0.50 9.15 12.96
CA HIS A 229 1.07 8.44 11.83
C HIS A 229 2.33 7.67 12.24
N LEU A 230 2.39 6.41 11.84
CA LEU A 230 3.63 5.64 11.79
C LEU A 230 3.94 5.34 10.32
N VAL A 231 5.11 5.75 9.87
CA VAL A 231 5.57 5.50 8.50
C VAL A 231 6.74 4.53 8.58
N LEU A 232 6.62 3.38 7.91
CA LEU A 232 7.67 2.39 7.76
C LEU A 232 8.28 2.57 6.36
N TYR A 233 9.60 2.52 6.28
CA TYR A 233 10.29 2.66 5.00
C TYR A 233 11.46 1.69 4.90
N GLY A 234 11.45 0.87 3.86
CA GLY A 234 12.53 -0.05 3.49
C GLY A 234 13.61 0.66 2.70
N LYS A 235 14.86 0.68 3.19
CA LYS A 235 15.97 1.39 2.52
C LYS A 235 16.39 0.77 1.17
N LEU A 236 15.88 -0.42 0.86
CA LEU A 236 16.06 -1.07 -0.43
C LEU A 236 14.87 -0.83 -1.36
N ASP A 237 13.98 0.12 -1.03
CA ASP A 237 12.91 0.54 -1.92
C ASP A 237 13.47 1.33 -3.11
N TYR A 238 13.17 0.88 -4.33
CA TYR A 238 13.52 1.55 -5.60
C TYR A 238 12.36 2.34 -6.22
N TRP A 239 11.16 2.26 -5.60
CA TRP A 239 9.93 2.79 -6.20
C TRP A 239 9.56 4.17 -5.66
N ILE A 240 9.75 4.38 -4.37
CA ILE A 240 9.38 5.62 -3.68
C ILE A 240 10.64 6.32 -3.19
N PRO A 241 10.92 7.56 -3.62
CA PRO A 241 12.05 8.32 -3.12
C PRO A 241 11.91 8.62 -1.62
N LEU A 242 12.96 8.28 -0.82
CA LEU A 242 12.96 8.52 0.63
C LEU A 242 12.72 9.99 0.97
N GLU A 243 13.28 10.90 0.19
CA GLU A 243 13.13 12.35 0.38
C GLU A 243 11.66 12.82 0.32
N HIS A 244 10.81 12.15 -0.47
CA HIS A 244 9.37 12.46 -0.49
C HIS A 244 8.70 12.04 0.83
N VAL A 245 9.09 10.88 1.37
CA VAL A 245 8.57 10.36 2.64
C VAL A 245 9.05 11.23 3.81
N GLU A 246 10.33 11.58 3.85
CA GLU A 246 10.90 12.46 4.88
C GLU A 246 10.24 13.86 4.85
N ARG A 247 10.02 14.41 3.65
CA ARG A 247 9.31 15.67 3.46
C ARG A 247 7.88 15.60 4.02
N MET A 248 7.13 14.52 3.74
CA MET A 248 5.79 14.30 4.28
C MET A 248 5.82 14.22 5.81
N VAL A 249 6.68 13.38 6.37
CA VAL A 249 6.78 13.19 7.82
C VAL A 249 7.14 14.49 8.53
N LYS A 250 8.03 15.31 7.97
CA LYS A 250 8.38 16.63 8.50
C LYS A 250 7.20 17.61 8.50
N HIS A 251 6.31 17.50 7.53
CA HIS A 251 5.12 18.36 7.43
C HIS A 251 4.01 17.94 8.41
N LEU A 252 3.82 16.65 8.61
CA LEU A 252 2.78 16.10 9.49
C LEU A 252 3.09 16.36 10.95
N LYS A 253 2.11 16.89 11.71
CA LYS A 253 2.29 17.30 13.12
C LYS A 253 2.50 16.14 14.09
N ASN A 254 2.01 14.95 13.74
CA ASN A 254 2.01 13.77 14.62
C ASN A 254 2.44 12.52 13.84
N ALA A 255 3.63 12.57 13.26
CA ALA A 255 4.17 11.48 12.46
C ALA A 255 5.57 11.09 12.94
N ARG A 256 5.88 9.79 12.84
CA ARG A 256 7.24 9.27 13.00
C ARG A 256 7.58 8.34 11.85
N LEU A 257 8.84 8.35 11.45
CA LEU A 257 9.42 7.51 10.41
C LEU A 257 10.33 6.45 11.04
N GLU A 258 10.13 5.19 10.66
CA GLU A 258 11.02 4.08 11.02
C GLU A 258 11.66 3.52 9.74
N LEU A 259 13.01 3.50 9.72
CA LEU A 259 13.81 3.07 8.57
C LEU A 259 14.32 1.65 8.76
N PHE A 260 14.14 0.79 7.76
CA PHE A 260 14.56 -0.60 7.76
C PHE A 260 15.68 -0.83 6.73
N PRO A 261 16.96 -0.96 7.15
CA PRO A 261 18.11 -0.94 6.24
C PRO A 261 18.18 -2.14 5.28
N TYR A 262 17.53 -3.25 5.64
CA TYR A 262 17.61 -4.52 4.91
C TYR A 262 16.24 -4.99 4.38
N VAL A 263 15.34 -4.10 4.14
CA VAL A 263 13.98 -4.36 3.64
C VAL A 263 13.74 -3.48 2.42
N GLY A 264 13.01 -4.00 1.44
CA GLY A 264 12.58 -3.26 0.26
C GLY A 264 11.18 -2.69 0.41
N HIS A 265 10.50 -2.49 -0.71
CA HIS A 265 9.19 -1.87 -0.80
C HIS A 265 8.04 -2.69 -0.17
N SER A 266 8.22 -4.00 0.03
CA SER A 266 7.13 -4.90 0.42
C SER A 266 7.44 -5.66 1.71
N MET A 267 7.68 -4.94 2.81
CA MET A 267 7.98 -5.50 4.13
C MET A 267 6.98 -6.58 4.57
N ASN A 268 5.70 -6.43 4.22
CA ASN A 268 4.62 -7.38 4.49
C ASN A 268 4.81 -8.75 3.81
N ILE A 269 5.63 -8.83 2.76
CA ILE A 269 6.01 -10.08 2.07
C ILE A 269 7.43 -10.50 2.45
N GLU A 270 8.36 -9.55 2.52
CA GLU A 270 9.78 -9.80 2.75
C GLU A 270 10.05 -10.31 4.17
N VAL A 271 9.44 -9.67 5.17
CA VAL A 271 9.61 -9.98 6.60
C VAL A 271 8.25 -9.95 7.33
N PRO A 272 7.31 -10.84 6.97
CA PRO A 272 5.91 -10.75 7.40
C PRO A 272 5.71 -10.83 8.91
N LEU A 273 6.57 -11.57 9.64
CA LEU A 273 6.51 -11.64 11.10
C LEU A 273 6.85 -10.29 11.76
N LEU A 274 7.88 -9.60 11.28
CA LEU A 274 8.26 -8.29 11.79
C LEU A 274 7.16 -7.26 11.47
N PHE A 275 6.66 -7.27 10.24
CA PHE A 275 5.55 -6.41 9.84
C PHE A 275 4.31 -6.62 10.72
N ALA A 276 3.88 -7.87 10.90
CA ALA A 276 2.68 -8.20 11.69
C ALA A 276 2.83 -7.76 13.17
N ARG A 277 4.04 -7.87 13.74
CA ARG A 277 4.34 -7.37 15.08
C ARG A 277 4.19 -5.86 15.17
N ILE A 278 4.83 -5.09 14.27
CA ILE A 278 4.76 -3.63 14.25
C ILE A 278 3.30 -3.17 14.04
N PHE A 279 2.59 -3.78 13.09
CA PHE A 279 1.19 -3.51 12.81
C PHE A 279 0.33 -3.71 14.08
N THR A 280 0.50 -4.85 14.75
CA THR A 280 -0.25 -5.19 15.97
C THR A 280 0.06 -4.20 17.10
N ASP A 281 1.35 -3.93 17.36
CA ASP A 281 1.78 -3.04 18.43
C ASP A 281 1.25 -1.62 18.21
N PHE A 282 1.26 -1.12 16.97
CA PHE A 282 0.79 0.21 16.66
C PHE A 282 -0.73 0.36 16.86
N PHE A 283 -1.53 -0.55 16.35
CA PHE A 283 -2.99 -0.42 16.41
C PHE A 283 -3.59 -0.80 17.75
N ARG A 284 -2.98 -1.73 18.52
CA ARG A 284 -3.46 -2.14 19.85
C ARG A 284 -3.04 -1.20 20.98
N ASN A 285 -1.98 -0.40 20.83
CA ASN A 285 -1.54 0.52 21.89
C ASN A 285 -2.58 1.62 22.09
N LYS A 286 -3.35 1.51 23.16
CA LYS A 286 -4.21 2.57 23.69
C LYS A 286 -3.28 3.68 24.19
N ARG A 287 -3.00 4.71 23.33
CA ARG A 287 -2.24 5.95 23.61
C ARG A 287 -0.89 5.71 24.31
N SER A 288 0.21 5.88 23.62
CA SER A 288 1.45 6.30 24.26
C SER A 288 1.22 7.70 24.81
N ARG A 289 1.16 7.83 26.15
CA ARG A 289 1.27 9.12 26.83
C ARG A 289 2.55 9.79 26.32
N ALA A 290 2.45 11.04 25.93
CA ALA A 290 3.60 11.89 25.62
C ALA A 290 4.67 11.75 26.70
N GLY A 291 5.91 11.46 26.29
CA GLY A 291 7.09 11.54 27.14
C GLY A 291 7.87 10.23 27.23
N GLY A 292 9.03 10.20 26.59
CA GLY A 292 10.07 9.19 26.84
C GLY A 292 10.77 8.69 25.60
N SER A 293 11.75 9.45 25.13
CA SER A 293 12.82 8.95 24.28
C SER A 293 13.41 7.66 24.90
N ARG A 294 13.23 6.52 24.23
CA ARG A 294 14.10 5.36 24.41
C ARG A 294 14.54 4.90 23.04
N ALA A 295 15.82 5.16 22.80
CA ALA A 295 16.56 4.56 21.69
C ALA A 295 16.42 3.03 21.74
N ALA A 296 15.90 2.44 20.68
CA ALA A 296 15.96 0.99 20.48
C ALA A 296 17.37 0.63 20.00
N GLN A 297 18.30 0.47 20.95
CA GLN A 297 19.52 -0.30 20.73
C GLN A 297 19.26 -1.73 21.17
N GLY A 298 19.51 -2.66 20.26
CA GLY A 298 19.69 -4.07 20.53
C GLY A 298 18.46 -4.94 20.34
N VAL A 299 18.39 -5.61 19.20
CA VAL A 299 18.19 -7.06 19.04
C VAL A 299 18.50 -7.41 17.58
N LEU A 300 19.75 -7.74 17.33
CA LEU A 300 20.21 -8.54 16.21
C LEU A 300 21.00 -9.70 16.82
N GLN A 301 20.35 -10.84 17.00
CA GLN A 301 20.97 -12.17 16.97
C GLN A 301 19.98 -13.15 16.36
#